data_3f90140b8cc59676993445e60f1df090
#
_entry.id   3f90140b8cc59676993445e60f1df090
#
_cell.length_a   1.000
_cell.length_b   1.000
_cell.length_c   1.000
_cell.angle_alpha   90.00
_cell.angle_beta   90.00
_cell.angle_gamma   90.00
#
_symmetry.space_group_name_H-M   'P 1'
#
loop_
_entity.id
_entity.type
_entity.pdbx_description
1 polymer ?
#
loop_
_entity_poly.entity_id
_entity_poly.type
_entity_poly.pdbx_seq_one_letter_code
_entity_poly.pdbx_strand_id
1 'polypeptide(L)'
;MLVILPGVISLILSPGLKPGIDFTGGSSLTVQFPEGSKANQESIRIELSKTGYDDAKIQNIGIVTSDDNRYETFFLRTKSLTEEQKDSLVASLNKAFAPESEDTLQSFDMVSAVVAEETVINALWAVLAAAVGIFFYIWWAFRNVPSPFRYGLAAIAALLHDAFIVVGIFSILGYLFEIEVNTMFLIALLTVIGYSVNDTIVVFDKIRENVLIYANRPFSEVVNLSISETIGRSLNTSFTLLVTLLALLMFGGATIREFLYVLIIGVIAGTYSSIAIATQVLVSWEQKSIGRFVNSRN
;
A
#
# COMPACT_ATOMS: atom_id res chain seq x y z
N MET A 1 -10.63 13.53 -7.03
CA MET A 1 -11.67 12.66 -7.62
C MET A 1 -11.24 11.99 -8.92
N LEU A 2 -10.59 12.66 -9.87
CA LEU A 2 -10.13 12.02 -11.14
C LEU A 2 -9.18 10.83 -10.94
N VAL A 3 -8.38 10.79 -9.89
CA VAL A 3 -7.42 9.69 -9.62
C VAL A 3 -8.08 8.49 -8.91
N ILE A 4 -9.13 8.74 -8.10
CA ILE A 4 -9.85 7.67 -7.39
C ILE A 4 -10.72 6.87 -8.35
N LEU A 5 -11.35 7.51 -9.34
CA LEU A 5 -12.26 6.86 -10.29
C LEU A 5 -11.63 5.66 -11.02
N PRO A 6 -10.45 5.76 -11.65
CA PRO A 6 -9.82 4.60 -12.30
C PRO A 6 -9.51 3.47 -11.32
N GLY A 7 -9.08 3.79 -10.09
CA GLY A 7 -8.82 2.81 -9.05
C GLY A 7 -10.08 2.07 -8.61
N VAL A 8 -11.17 2.80 -8.37
CA VAL A 8 -12.49 2.20 -8.02
C VAL A 8 -13.03 1.36 -9.17
N ILE A 9 -12.90 1.84 -10.41
CA ILE A 9 -13.29 1.08 -11.61
C ILE A 9 -12.48 -0.21 -11.70
N SER A 10 -11.15 -0.14 -11.48
CA SER A 10 -10.28 -1.32 -11.47
C SER A 10 -10.67 -2.32 -10.39
N LEU A 11 -11.04 -1.86 -9.21
CA LEU A 11 -11.50 -2.72 -8.11
C LEU A 11 -12.82 -3.44 -8.43
N ILE A 12 -13.70 -2.84 -9.25
CA ILE A 12 -15.03 -3.39 -9.58
C ILE A 12 -15.00 -4.24 -10.85
N LEU A 13 -14.32 -3.80 -11.90
CA LEU A 13 -14.36 -4.41 -13.24
C LEU A 13 -13.23 -5.40 -13.50
N SER A 14 -12.10 -5.28 -12.83
CA SER A 14 -10.96 -6.18 -12.92
C SER A 14 -11.07 -7.24 -11.81
N PRO A 15 -10.24 -8.30 -11.81
CA PRO A 15 -10.17 -9.22 -10.68
C PRO A 15 -9.82 -8.55 -9.34
N GLY A 16 -9.81 -7.22 -9.28
CA GLY A 16 -9.56 -6.44 -8.08
C GLY A 16 -8.09 -6.47 -7.67
N LEU A 17 -7.84 -6.49 -6.36
CA LEU A 17 -6.51 -6.74 -5.81
C LEU A 17 -6.13 -8.19 -6.07
N LYS A 18 -4.85 -8.44 -6.36
CA LYS A 18 -4.29 -9.80 -6.42
C LYS A 18 -3.73 -10.18 -5.04
N PRO A 19 -4.47 -10.96 -4.23
CA PRO A 19 -3.98 -11.32 -2.91
C PRO A 19 -2.83 -12.32 -3.02
N GLY A 20 -1.77 -12.10 -2.24
CA GLY A 20 -0.63 -12.99 -2.07
C GLY A 20 -0.96 -14.21 -1.20
N ILE A 21 0.04 -15.06 -0.95
CA ILE A 21 -0.13 -16.26 -0.12
C ILE A 21 -0.51 -15.92 1.34
N ASP A 22 -0.13 -14.76 1.82
CA ASP A 22 -0.48 -14.28 3.16
C ASP A 22 -1.99 -14.16 3.39
N PHE A 23 -2.76 -13.98 2.30
CA PHE A 23 -4.21 -13.79 2.33
C PHE A 23 -4.99 -14.93 1.69
N THR A 24 -4.33 -15.84 0.96
CA THR A 24 -4.98 -16.96 0.27
C THR A 24 -4.50 -18.32 0.75
N GLY A 25 -3.40 -18.36 1.51
CA GLY A 25 -2.67 -19.58 1.77
C GLY A 25 -1.89 -20.06 0.54
N GLY A 26 -0.98 -21.00 0.76
CA GLY A 26 -0.12 -21.59 -0.27
C GLY A 26 1.35 -21.54 0.08
N SER A 27 2.19 -21.85 -0.90
CA SER A 27 3.63 -21.76 -0.81
C SER A 27 4.21 -20.88 -1.90
N SER A 28 5.25 -20.14 -1.57
CA SER A 28 6.02 -19.36 -2.52
C SER A 28 7.50 -19.74 -2.45
N LEU A 29 8.14 -19.77 -3.60
CA LEU A 29 9.56 -20.05 -3.75
C LEU A 29 10.19 -18.97 -4.63
N THR A 30 11.32 -18.40 -4.19
CA THR A 30 12.17 -17.60 -5.06
C THR A 30 13.34 -18.47 -5.49
N VAL A 31 13.47 -18.69 -6.80
CA VAL A 31 14.55 -19.51 -7.37
C VAL A 31 15.40 -18.67 -8.31
N GLN A 32 16.70 -18.96 -8.32
CA GLN A 32 17.66 -18.28 -9.18
C GLN A 32 18.39 -19.30 -10.05
N PHE A 33 18.45 -19.00 -11.35
CA PHE A 33 19.18 -19.83 -12.30
C PHE A 33 20.28 -19.01 -12.97
N PRO A 34 21.45 -19.58 -13.28
CA PRO A 34 22.53 -18.87 -13.97
C PRO A 34 22.04 -18.24 -15.28
N GLU A 35 22.55 -17.04 -15.60
CA GLU A 35 22.25 -16.40 -16.88
C GLU A 35 22.73 -17.30 -18.04
N GLY A 36 21.88 -17.51 -19.03
CA GLY A 36 22.13 -18.44 -20.13
C GLY A 36 21.67 -19.87 -19.86
N SER A 37 21.11 -20.16 -18.65
CA SER A 37 20.31 -21.37 -18.46
C SER A 37 19.09 -21.32 -19.39
N LYS A 38 18.52 -22.47 -19.72
CA LYS A 38 17.28 -22.52 -20.52
C LYS A 38 16.04 -22.19 -19.69
N ALA A 39 16.22 -21.61 -18.50
CA ALA A 39 15.13 -21.25 -17.61
C ALA A 39 14.38 -20.02 -18.19
N ASN A 40 13.10 -20.20 -18.46
CA ASN A 40 12.16 -19.15 -18.78
C ASN A 40 10.79 -19.55 -18.24
N GLN A 41 9.82 -18.63 -18.24
CA GLN A 41 8.49 -18.91 -17.67
C GLN A 41 7.84 -20.15 -18.27
N GLU A 42 8.00 -20.39 -19.57
CA GLU A 42 7.38 -21.53 -20.26
C GLU A 42 8.07 -22.84 -19.89
N SER A 43 9.41 -22.88 -19.92
CA SER A 43 10.18 -24.09 -19.56
C SER A 43 9.99 -24.48 -18.08
N ILE A 44 9.93 -23.48 -17.18
CA ILE A 44 9.64 -23.73 -15.77
C ILE A 44 8.21 -24.24 -15.60
N ARG A 45 7.23 -23.70 -16.34
CA ARG A 45 5.85 -24.19 -16.32
C ARG A 45 5.75 -25.65 -16.75
N ILE A 46 6.46 -26.03 -17.80
CA ILE A 46 6.51 -27.41 -18.26
C ILE A 46 7.08 -28.34 -17.17
N GLU A 47 8.12 -27.90 -16.47
CA GLU A 47 8.73 -28.72 -15.40
C GLU A 47 7.81 -28.82 -14.18
N LEU A 48 7.14 -27.72 -13.80
CA LEU A 48 6.14 -27.72 -12.74
C LEU A 48 4.94 -28.63 -13.07
N SER A 49 4.48 -28.63 -14.32
CA SER A 49 3.42 -29.55 -14.77
C SER A 49 3.81 -31.01 -14.61
N LYS A 50 5.07 -31.39 -14.91
CA LYS A 50 5.53 -32.77 -14.73
C LYS A 50 5.52 -33.23 -13.27
N THR A 51 5.66 -32.28 -12.35
CA THR A 51 5.65 -32.52 -10.89
C THR A 51 4.26 -32.36 -10.26
N GLY A 52 3.21 -32.08 -11.08
CA GLY A 52 1.82 -31.98 -10.62
C GLY A 52 1.42 -30.59 -10.11
N TYR A 53 2.15 -29.55 -10.47
CA TYR A 53 1.89 -28.15 -10.09
C TYR A 53 1.49 -27.31 -11.31
N ASP A 54 0.49 -27.76 -12.08
CA ASP A 54 -0.01 -27.12 -13.31
C ASP A 54 -0.57 -25.71 -13.05
N ASP A 55 -1.12 -25.48 -11.87
CA ASP A 55 -1.75 -24.23 -11.45
C ASP A 55 -0.76 -23.23 -10.83
N ALA A 56 0.55 -23.56 -10.83
CA ALA A 56 1.57 -22.67 -10.31
C ALA A 56 1.65 -21.36 -11.10
N LYS A 57 1.71 -20.24 -10.37
CA LYS A 57 1.99 -18.93 -10.95
C LYS A 57 3.49 -18.70 -10.99
N ILE A 58 3.98 -18.22 -12.11
CA ILE A 58 5.40 -17.98 -12.36
C ILE A 58 5.57 -16.54 -12.74
N GLN A 59 6.36 -15.79 -11.98
CA GLN A 59 6.70 -14.40 -12.27
C GLN A 59 8.21 -14.28 -12.43
N ASN A 60 8.66 -13.66 -13.53
CA ASN A 60 10.06 -13.30 -13.72
C ASN A 60 10.33 -11.98 -12.98
N ILE A 61 11.23 -12.01 -11.98
CA ILE A 61 11.63 -10.82 -11.21
C ILE A 61 12.74 -10.05 -11.93
N GLY A 62 13.44 -10.69 -12.87
CA GLY A 62 14.54 -10.11 -13.62
C GLY A 62 15.89 -10.71 -13.26
N ILE A 63 16.95 -10.03 -13.69
CA ILE A 63 18.33 -10.46 -13.49
C ILE A 63 18.86 -9.82 -12.21
N VAL A 64 19.40 -10.66 -11.33
CA VAL A 64 20.10 -10.24 -10.11
C VAL A 64 21.58 -10.60 -10.25
N THR A 65 22.47 -9.67 -9.90
CA THR A 65 23.91 -9.90 -9.89
C THR A 65 24.36 -10.16 -8.47
N SER A 66 24.98 -11.31 -8.23
CA SER A 66 25.62 -11.69 -6.97
C SER A 66 26.98 -12.28 -7.25
N ASP A 67 28.01 -11.86 -6.48
CA ASP A 67 29.40 -12.36 -6.59
C ASP A 67 29.94 -12.41 -8.03
N ASP A 68 29.75 -11.31 -8.79
CA ASP A 68 30.12 -11.18 -10.20
C ASP A 68 29.37 -12.11 -11.18
N ASN A 69 28.46 -12.93 -10.69
CA ASN A 69 27.61 -13.78 -11.51
C ASN A 69 26.20 -13.17 -11.67
N ARG A 70 25.60 -13.40 -12.85
CA ARG A 70 24.25 -12.95 -13.17
C ARG A 70 23.30 -14.12 -13.13
N TYR A 71 22.19 -13.94 -12.43
CA TYR A 71 21.15 -14.94 -12.25
C TYR A 71 19.80 -14.42 -12.69
N GLU A 72 19.07 -15.24 -13.45
CA GLU A 72 17.65 -15.00 -13.72
C GLU A 72 16.85 -15.48 -12.52
N THR A 73 16.03 -14.57 -11.95
CA THR A 73 15.27 -14.82 -10.72
C THR A 73 13.80 -14.98 -11.04
N PHE A 74 13.21 -16.08 -10.55
CA PHE A 74 11.79 -16.38 -10.72
C PHE A 74 11.11 -16.52 -9.35
N PHE A 75 9.92 -15.96 -9.24
CA PHE A 75 9.01 -16.17 -8.12
C PHE A 75 7.93 -17.17 -8.53
N LEU A 76 7.86 -18.26 -7.79
CA LEU A 76 6.93 -19.35 -8.02
C LEU A 76 5.91 -19.39 -6.87
N ARG A 77 4.64 -19.51 -7.18
CA ARG A 77 3.58 -19.64 -6.20
C ARG A 77 2.74 -20.87 -6.52
N THR A 78 2.56 -21.72 -5.49
CA THR A 78 1.82 -22.98 -5.59
C THR A 78 0.83 -23.13 -4.44
N LYS A 79 0.06 -24.21 -4.45
CA LYS A 79 -0.64 -24.72 -3.27
C LYS A 79 0.39 -25.04 -2.17
N SER A 80 -0.10 -25.16 -0.92
CA SER A 80 0.77 -25.48 0.21
C SER A 80 1.60 -26.75 -0.05
N LEU A 81 2.92 -26.63 0.08
CA LEU A 81 3.88 -27.70 -0.09
C LEU A 81 4.34 -28.21 1.29
N THR A 82 4.48 -29.51 1.43
CA THR A 82 5.26 -30.06 2.56
C THR A 82 6.77 -29.90 2.29
N GLU A 83 7.62 -30.04 3.31
CA GLU A 83 9.08 -29.98 3.16
C GLU A 83 9.58 -30.98 2.11
N GLU A 84 9.05 -32.22 2.13
CA GLU A 84 9.42 -33.25 1.16
C GLU A 84 9.03 -32.87 -0.27
N GLN A 85 7.86 -32.27 -0.44
CA GLN A 85 7.38 -31.78 -1.75
C GLN A 85 8.20 -30.59 -2.25
N LYS A 86 8.58 -29.66 -1.36
CA LYS A 86 9.48 -28.56 -1.65
C LYS A 86 10.83 -29.09 -2.14
N ASP A 87 11.45 -30.00 -1.39
CA ASP A 87 12.75 -30.55 -1.73
C ASP A 87 12.73 -31.31 -3.06
N SER A 88 11.68 -32.09 -3.31
CA SER A 88 11.48 -32.79 -4.59
C SER A 88 11.32 -31.80 -5.75
N LEU A 89 10.54 -30.71 -5.55
CA LEU A 89 10.32 -29.68 -6.57
C LEU A 89 11.61 -28.93 -6.89
N VAL A 90 12.35 -28.49 -5.86
CA VAL A 90 13.64 -27.81 -6.01
C VAL A 90 14.64 -28.71 -6.71
N ALA A 91 14.74 -29.99 -6.33
CA ALA A 91 15.63 -30.97 -6.99
C ALA A 91 15.27 -31.15 -8.48
N SER A 92 13.98 -31.16 -8.84
CA SER A 92 13.54 -31.26 -10.24
C SER A 92 13.97 -30.01 -11.04
N LEU A 93 13.76 -28.82 -10.48
CA LEU A 93 14.14 -27.55 -11.11
C LEU A 93 15.66 -27.42 -11.25
N ASN A 94 16.42 -27.81 -10.21
CA ASN A 94 17.89 -27.83 -10.26
C ASN A 94 18.39 -28.75 -11.36
N LYS A 95 17.86 -29.96 -11.44
CA LYS A 95 18.23 -30.93 -12.48
C LYS A 95 17.95 -30.43 -13.89
N ALA A 96 16.87 -29.67 -14.06
CA ALA A 96 16.46 -29.14 -15.36
C ALA A 96 17.26 -27.93 -15.81
N PHE A 97 17.59 -26.99 -14.88
CA PHE A 97 18.07 -25.65 -15.23
C PHE A 97 19.42 -25.28 -14.62
N ALA A 98 19.87 -25.95 -13.58
CA ALA A 98 21.13 -25.68 -12.89
C ALA A 98 21.79 -26.97 -12.32
N PRO A 99 22.11 -27.98 -13.15
CA PRO A 99 22.58 -29.28 -12.67
C PRO A 99 23.93 -29.22 -11.91
N GLU A 100 24.69 -28.16 -12.09
CA GLU A 100 25.98 -27.95 -11.42
C GLU A 100 25.88 -27.04 -10.18
N SER A 101 24.68 -26.51 -9.85
CA SER A 101 24.45 -25.60 -8.73
C SER A 101 23.70 -26.33 -7.62
N GLU A 102 24.23 -26.28 -6.40
CA GLU A 102 23.60 -26.94 -5.25
C GLU A 102 22.48 -26.06 -4.63
N ASP A 103 22.48 -24.74 -4.85
CA ASP A 103 21.59 -23.81 -4.15
C ASP A 103 20.94 -22.80 -5.09
N THR A 104 19.84 -23.21 -5.73
CA THR A 104 19.01 -22.31 -6.56
C THR A 104 17.85 -21.72 -5.79
N LEU A 105 17.50 -22.25 -4.62
CA LEU A 105 16.42 -21.77 -3.78
C LEU A 105 16.91 -20.61 -2.90
N GLN A 106 16.38 -19.40 -3.11
CA GLN A 106 16.74 -18.22 -2.34
C GLN A 106 15.82 -18.00 -1.14
N SER A 107 14.53 -18.26 -1.31
CA SER A 107 13.55 -18.18 -0.21
C SER A 107 12.42 -19.18 -0.43
N PHE A 108 11.88 -19.65 0.67
CA PHE A 108 10.67 -20.45 0.73
C PHE A 108 9.79 -19.96 1.85
N ASP A 109 8.55 -19.61 1.52
CA ASP A 109 7.53 -19.20 2.47
C ASP A 109 6.29 -20.07 2.30
N MET A 110 5.67 -20.46 3.41
CA MET A 110 4.44 -21.23 3.43
C MET A 110 3.45 -20.64 4.42
N VAL A 111 2.23 -20.43 3.95
CA VAL A 111 1.12 -19.94 4.77
C VAL A 111 -0.03 -20.92 4.69
N SER A 112 -0.49 -21.43 5.84
CA SER A 112 -1.66 -22.29 5.86
C SER A 112 -2.93 -21.47 5.58
N ALA A 113 -3.98 -22.12 5.04
CA ALA A 113 -5.25 -21.45 4.77
C ALA A 113 -5.89 -20.83 6.03
N VAL A 114 -5.73 -21.46 7.20
CA VAL A 114 -6.22 -20.94 8.47
C VAL A 114 -5.52 -19.65 8.86
N VAL A 115 -4.19 -19.62 8.77
CA VAL A 115 -3.38 -18.42 9.07
C VAL A 115 -3.70 -17.30 8.08
N ALA A 116 -3.91 -17.61 6.80
CA ALA A 116 -4.29 -16.63 5.80
C ALA A 116 -5.65 -15.98 6.10
N GLU A 117 -6.66 -16.77 6.48
CA GLU A 117 -7.98 -16.26 6.88
C GLU A 117 -7.89 -15.38 8.13
N GLU A 118 -7.16 -15.81 9.15
CA GLU A 118 -6.92 -15.00 10.36
C GLU A 118 -6.20 -13.70 10.02
N THR A 119 -5.24 -13.72 9.10
CA THR A 119 -4.49 -12.53 8.65
C THR A 119 -5.44 -11.50 8.01
N VAL A 120 -6.36 -11.93 7.14
CA VAL A 120 -7.36 -11.04 6.54
C VAL A 120 -8.23 -10.38 7.60
N ILE A 121 -8.76 -11.17 8.53
CA ILE A 121 -9.63 -10.67 9.61
C ILE A 121 -8.88 -9.70 10.50
N ASN A 122 -7.66 -10.04 10.92
CA ASN A 122 -6.83 -9.20 11.76
C ASN A 122 -6.43 -7.90 11.05
N ALA A 123 -6.18 -7.95 9.73
CA ALA A 123 -5.91 -6.78 8.91
C ALA A 123 -7.09 -5.78 8.93
N LEU A 124 -8.31 -6.28 8.75
CA LEU A 124 -9.52 -5.44 8.81
C LEU A 124 -9.70 -4.81 10.20
N TRP A 125 -9.51 -5.58 11.26
CA TRP A 125 -9.57 -5.06 12.63
C TRP A 125 -8.47 -4.05 12.91
N ALA A 126 -7.26 -4.23 12.42
CA ALA A 126 -6.16 -3.28 12.58
C ALA A 126 -6.46 -1.93 11.93
N VAL A 127 -6.97 -1.94 10.69
CA VAL A 127 -7.36 -0.70 9.99
C VAL A 127 -8.52 -0.01 10.70
N LEU A 128 -9.53 -0.75 11.12
CA LEU A 128 -10.66 -0.21 11.87
C LEU A 128 -10.22 0.38 13.21
N ALA A 129 -9.40 -0.33 13.96
CA ALA A 129 -8.88 0.13 15.26
C ALA A 129 -8.04 1.40 15.10
N ALA A 130 -7.18 1.47 14.06
CA ALA A 130 -6.43 2.67 13.73
C ALA A 130 -7.35 3.85 13.43
N ALA A 131 -8.36 3.67 12.57
CA ALA A 131 -9.30 4.72 12.22
C ALA A 131 -10.09 5.23 13.44
N VAL A 132 -10.59 4.32 14.28
CA VAL A 132 -11.31 4.64 15.52
C VAL A 132 -10.38 5.37 16.51
N GLY A 133 -9.18 4.86 16.72
CA GLY A 133 -8.19 5.48 17.61
C GLY A 133 -7.82 6.89 17.17
N ILE A 134 -7.57 7.08 15.88
CA ILE A 134 -7.28 8.39 15.28
C ILE A 134 -8.46 9.36 15.44
N PHE A 135 -9.67 8.90 15.18
CA PHE A 135 -10.87 9.70 15.37
C PHE A 135 -10.99 10.22 16.79
N PHE A 136 -10.89 9.34 17.79
CA PHE A 136 -10.99 9.73 19.20
C PHE A 136 -9.82 10.59 19.65
N TYR A 137 -8.62 10.32 19.17
CA TYR A 137 -7.45 11.15 19.43
C TYR A 137 -7.66 12.59 18.94
N ILE A 138 -8.07 12.76 17.69
CA ILE A 138 -8.31 14.09 17.12
C ILE A 138 -9.48 14.79 17.83
N TRP A 139 -10.57 14.08 18.05
CA TRP A 139 -11.71 14.62 18.80
C TRP A 139 -11.30 15.15 20.19
N TRP A 140 -10.49 14.39 20.90
CA TRP A 140 -9.97 14.78 22.22
C TRP A 140 -8.94 15.92 22.12
N ALA A 141 -8.01 15.87 21.18
CA ALA A 141 -6.96 16.88 20.99
C ALA A 141 -7.54 18.26 20.63
N PHE A 142 -8.63 18.25 19.86
CA PHE A 142 -9.31 19.47 19.41
C PHE A 142 -10.56 19.86 20.25
N ARG A 143 -10.71 19.33 21.46
CA ARG A 143 -11.87 19.58 22.32
C ARG A 143 -12.13 21.06 22.67
N ASN A 144 -11.12 21.92 22.56
CA ASN A 144 -11.21 23.35 22.86
C ASN A 144 -11.64 24.21 21.65
N VAL A 145 -11.88 23.60 20.51
CA VAL A 145 -12.35 24.30 19.29
C VAL A 145 -13.87 24.06 19.13
N PRO A 146 -14.61 25.01 18.53
CA PRO A 146 -16.00 24.75 18.19
C PRO A 146 -16.15 23.50 17.30
N SER A 147 -17.04 22.59 17.70
CA SER A 147 -17.36 21.36 16.94
C SER A 147 -16.18 20.41 16.69
N PRO A 148 -15.47 19.93 17.72
CA PRO A 148 -14.28 19.09 17.58
C PRO A 148 -14.54 17.77 16.83
N PHE A 149 -15.77 17.24 16.90
CA PHE A 149 -16.21 16.07 16.16
C PHE A 149 -16.01 16.19 14.64
N ARG A 150 -16.17 17.41 14.09
CA ARG A 150 -16.00 17.67 12.65
C ARG A 150 -14.55 17.52 12.21
N TYR A 151 -13.58 17.89 13.06
CA TYR A 151 -12.16 17.69 12.80
C TYR A 151 -11.81 16.20 12.72
N GLY A 152 -12.33 15.39 13.65
CA GLY A 152 -12.18 13.93 13.62
C GLY A 152 -12.73 13.32 12.33
N LEU A 153 -13.95 13.66 11.96
CA LEU A 153 -14.56 13.12 10.72
C LEU A 153 -13.88 13.63 9.45
N ALA A 154 -13.42 14.88 9.41
CA ALA A 154 -12.67 15.39 8.26
C ALA A 154 -11.32 14.67 8.09
N ALA A 155 -10.64 14.36 9.19
CA ALA A 155 -9.43 13.53 9.14
C ALA A 155 -9.73 12.12 8.65
N ILE A 156 -10.79 11.47 9.14
CA ILE A 156 -11.19 10.13 8.65
C ILE A 156 -11.54 10.16 7.16
N ALA A 157 -12.21 11.21 6.68
CA ALA A 157 -12.50 11.35 5.25
C ALA A 157 -11.21 11.44 4.40
N ALA A 158 -10.20 12.18 4.88
CA ALA A 158 -8.88 12.24 4.23
C ALA A 158 -8.17 10.89 4.26
N LEU A 159 -8.20 10.16 5.38
CA LEU A 159 -7.64 8.82 5.50
C LEU A 159 -8.25 7.82 4.53
N LEU A 160 -9.59 7.82 4.44
CA LEU A 160 -10.30 6.95 3.49
C LEU A 160 -9.91 7.28 2.05
N HIS A 161 -9.81 8.58 1.72
CA HIS A 161 -9.33 9.02 0.42
C HIS A 161 -7.93 8.44 0.10
N ASP A 162 -6.98 8.52 1.04
CA ASP A 162 -5.61 8.03 0.85
C ASP A 162 -5.57 6.51 0.70
N ALA A 163 -6.32 5.80 1.55
CA ALA A 163 -6.45 4.35 1.46
C ALA A 163 -7.04 3.92 0.11
N PHE A 164 -8.09 4.60 -0.38
CA PHE A 164 -8.67 4.31 -1.69
C PHE A 164 -7.72 4.60 -2.85
N ILE A 165 -6.89 5.63 -2.76
CA ILE A 165 -5.86 5.90 -3.77
C ILE A 165 -4.83 4.77 -3.80
N VAL A 166 -4.28 4.40 -2.64
CA VAL A 166 -3.27 3.34 -2.55
C VAL A 166 -3.82 2.01 -3.06
N VAL A 167 -4.98 1.57 -2.53
CA VAL A 167 -5.64 0.32 -2.91
C VAL A 167 -6.02 0.33 -4.40
N GLY A 168 -6.53 1.45 -4.91
CA GLY A 168 -6.92 1.61 -6.31
C GLY A 168 -5.73 1.54 -7.26
N ILE A 169 -4.61 2.18 -6.94
CA ILE A 169 -3.38 2.11 -7.74
C ILE A 169 -2.82 0.67 -7.70
N PHE A 170 -2.82 0.01 -6.54
CA PHE A 170 -2.37 -1.38 -6.43
C PHE A 170 -3.25 -2.37 -7.20
N SER A 171 -4.55 -2.12 -7.29
CA SER A 171 -5.43 -2.90 -8.17
C SER A 171 -5.01 -2.77 -9.65
N ILE A 172 -4.67 -1.56 -10.10
CA ILE A 172 -4.18 -1.32 -11.47
C ILE A 172 -2.80 -1.98 -11.68
N LEU A 173 -1.88 -1.81 -10.74
CA LEU A 173 -0.54 -2.42 -10.80
C LEU A 173 -0.63 -3.95 -10.78
N GLY A 174 -1.53 -4.53 -9.99
CA GLY A 174 -1.80 -5.95 -9.97
C GLY A 174 -2.31 -6.48 -11.31
N TYR A 175 -3.15 -5.69 -12.01
CA TYR A 175 -3.61 -6.05 -13.34
C TYR A 175 -2.53 -5.97 -14.42
N LEU A 176 -1.71 -4.90 -14.41
CA LEU A 176 -0.73 -4.63 -15.45
C LEU A 176 0.60 -5.38 -15.24
N PHE A 177 1.05 -5.52 -14.00
CA PHE A 177 2.38 -5.99 -13.63
C PHE A 177 2.39 -7.23 -12.74
N GLU A 178 1.22 -7.84 -12.52
CA GLU A 178 1.07 -9.01 -11.66
C GLU A 178 1.51 -8.78 -10.19
N ILE A 179 1.54 -7.51 -9.72
CA ILE A 179 1.93 -7.18 -8.35
C ILE A 179 0.86 -7.71 -7.39
N GLU A 180 1.29 -8.48 -6.39
CA GLU A 180 0.42 -9.06 -5.38
C GLU A 180 0.35 -8.17 -4.13
N VAL A 181 -0.77 -8.25 -3.43
CA VAL A 181 -0.95 -7.64 -2.10
C VAL A 181 -0.59 -8.68 -1.06
N ASN A 182 0.35 -8.36 -0.19
CA ASN A 182 0.88 -9.21 0.87
C ASN A 182 0.86 -8.50 2.23
N THR A 183 1.36 -9.12 3.28
CA THR A 183 1.44 -8.52 4.63
C THR A 183 2.27 -7.22 4.64
N MET A 184 3.32 -7.13 3.81
CA MET A 184 4.13 -5.91 3.69
C MET A 184 3.32 -4.74 3.13
N PHE A 185 2.41 -4.99 2.18
CA PHE A 185 1.45 -3.98 1.71
C PHE A 185 0.59 -3.44 2.86
N LEU A 186 0.07 -4.33 3.73
CA LEU A 186 -0.76 -3.93 4.86
C LEU A 186 0.03 -3.08 5.87
N ILE A 187 1.25 -3.49 6.20
CA ILE A 187 2.14 -2.73 7.09
C ILE A 187 2.41 -1.34 6.52
N ALA A 188 2.71 -1.26 5.22
CA ALA A 188 2.93 0.02 4.55
C ALA A 188 1.66 0.88 4.54
N LEU A 189 0.48 0.31 4.28
CA LEU A 189 -0.79 1.03 4.29
C LEU A 189 -1.08 1.63 5.68
N LEU A 190 -0.90 0.87 6.76
CA LEU A 190 -1.04 1.38 8.12
C LEU A 190 -0.01 2.47 8.44
N THR A 191 1.21 2.33 7.93
CA THR A 191 2.26 3.37 8.07
C THR A 191 1.86 4.66 7.36
N VAL A 192 1.33 4.56 6.14
CA VAL A 192 0.80 5.70 5.37
C VAL A 192 -0.34 6.39 6.12
N ILE A 193 -1.27 5.63 6.70
CA ILE A 193 -2.35 6.16 7.51
C ILE A 193 -1.79 7.00 8.66
N GLY A 194 -0.81 6.48 9.39
CA GLY A 194 -0.15 7.21 10.47
C GLY A 194 0.56 8.49 10.00
N TYR A 195 1.27 8.42 8.87
CA TYR A 195 1.96 9.55 8.28
C TYR A 195 0.97 10.65 7.82
N SER A 196 -0.06 10.30 7.08
CA SER A 196 -1.07 11.23 6.57
C SER A 196 -1.79 11.98 7.69
N VAL A 197 -2.15 11.26 8.76
CA VAL A 197 -2.78 11.88 9.94
C VAL A 197 -1.87 12.89 10.61
N ASN A 198 -0.57 12.60 10.72
CA ASN A 198 0.38 13.52 11.34
C ASN A 198 0.42 14.86 10.59
N ASP A 199 0.43 14.84 9.26
CA ASP A 199 0.38 16.05 8.44
C ASP A 199 -0.97 16.78 8.57
N THR A 200 -2.07 16.06 8.59
CA THR A 200 -3.42 16.61 8.82
C THR A 200 -3.50 17.31 10.18
N ILE A 201 -2.92 16.75 11.25
CA ILE A 201 -2.89 17.36 12.58
C ILE A 201 -2.13 18.68 12.57
N VAL A 202 -1.01 18.76 11.85
CA VAL A 202 -0.23 20.01 11.72
C VAL A 202 -1.08 21.14 11.11
N VAL A 203 -1.81 20.84 10.03
CA VAL A 203 -2.71 21.82 9.40
C VAL A 203 -3.87 22.21 10.33
N PHE A 204 -4.49 21.22 10.97
CA PHE A 204 -5.62 21.46 11.88
C PHE A 204 -5.19 22.22 13.14
N ASP A 205 -4.01 21.99 13.65
CA ASP A 205 -3.48 22.74 14.82
C ASP A 205 -3.29 24.20 14.46
N LYS A 206 -2.81 24.50 13.26
CA LYS A 206 -2.70 25.88 12.77
C LYS A 206 -4.07 26.52 12.53
N ILE A 207 -5.04 25.77 12.01
CA ILE A 207 -6.43 26.26 11.91
C ILE A 207 -6.97 26.59 13.31
N ARG A 208 -6.74 25.72 14.29
CA ARG A 208 -7.16 25.94 15.69
C ARG A 208 -6.58 27.23 16.25
N GLU A 209 -5.29 27.47 16.07
CA GLU A 209 -4.61 28.68 16.51
C GLU A 209 -5.22 29.92 15.85
N ASN A 210 -5.36 29.91 14.52
CA ASN A 210 -5.82 31.03 13.73
C ASN A 210 -7.32 31.38 13.94
N VAL A 211 -8.16 30.37 14.23
CA VAL A 211 -9.59 30.60 14.57
C VAL A 211 -9.72 31.45 15.86
N LEU A 212 -8.83 31.26 16.82
CA LEU A 212 -8.84 32.04 18.06
C LEU A 212 -8.31 33.47 17.84
N ILE A 213 -7.32 33.63 16.97
CA ILE A 213 -6.73 34.95 16.67
C ILE A 213 -7.64 35.78 15.76
N TYR A 214 -8.23 35.15 14.75
CA TYR A 214 -9.03 35.85 13.71
C TYR A 214 -10.54 35.52 13.82
N ALA A 215 -11.08 35.60 15.03
CA ALA A 215 -12.48 35.24 15.32
C ALA A 215 -13.53 35.95 14.47
N ASN A 216 -13.22 37.14 13.93
CA ASN A 216 -14.12 37.94 13.11
C ASN A 216 -14.03 37.69 11.60
N ARG A 217 -13.12 36.82 11.15
CA ARG A 217 -12.99 36.47 9.73
C ARG A 217 -13.86 35.27 9.37
N PRO A 218 -14.32 35.17 8.11
CA PRO A 218 -14.96 33.97 7.61
C PRO A 218 -14.05 32.76 7.80
N PHE A 219 -14.60 31.61 8.23
CA PHE A 219 -13.84 30.41 8.53
C PHE A 219 -13.00 29.95 7.34
N SER A 220 -13.50 30.07 6.11
CA SER A 220 -12.75 29.71 4.87
C SER A 220 -11.50 30.57 4.66
N GLU A 221 -11.53 31.85 5.05
CA GLU A 221 -10.33 32.70 4.98
C GLU A 221 -9.29 32.30 6.03
N VAL A 222 -9.74 31.96 7.24
CA VAL A 222 -8.87 31.49 8.31
C VAL A 222 -8.20 30.16 7.89
N VAL A 223 -8.93 29.24 7.28
CA VAL A 223 -8.39 27.98 6.76
C VAL A 223 -7.36 28.23 5.65
N ASN A 224 -7.66 29.12 4.68
CA ASN A 224 -6.70 29.47 3.63
C ASN A 224 -5.40 30.07 4.17
N LEU A 225 -5.50 30.95 5.17
CA LEU A 225 -4.34 31.51 5.84
C LEU A 225 -3.53 30.41 6.51
N SER A 226 -4.18 29.51 7.25
CA SER A 226 -3.54 28.41 7.97
C SER A 226 -2.82 27.45 7.01
N ILE A 227 -3.43 27.13 5.86
CA ILE A 227 -2.78 26.33 4.80
C ILE A 227 -1.53 27.06 4.30
N SER A 228 -1.63 28.36 3.99
CA SER A 228 -0.48 29.13 3.49
C SER A 228 0.68 29.17 4.47
N GLU A 229 0.41 29.15 5.77
CA GLU A 229 1.42 29.14 6.82
C GLU A 229 2.04 27.75 7.07
N THR A 230 1.37 26.66 6.71
CA THR A 230 1.81 25.28 6.98
C THR A 230 2.30 24.54 5.74
N ILE A 231 1.91 24.94 4.54
CA ILE A 231 2.20 24.22 3.29
C ILE A 231 3.70 23.98 3.06
N GLY A 232 4.53 24.97 3.36
CA GLY A 232 5.99 24.85 3.23
C GLY A 232 6.58 23.75 4.13
N ARG A 233 6.05 23.62 5.35
CA ARG A 233 6.46 22.57 6.28
C ARG A 233 6.01 21.19 5.80
N SER A 234 4.75 21.05 5.42
CA SER A 234 4.19 19.78 4.90
C SER A 234 4.95 19.32 3.67
N LEU A 235 5.20 20.20 2.70
CA LEU A 235 5.96 19.86 1.49
C LEU A 235 7.41 19.47 1.79
N ASN A 236 8.10 20.19 2.69
CA ASN A 236 9.48 19.86 3.05
C ASN A 236 9.57 18.50 3.74
N THR A 237 8.65 18.18 4.64
CA THR A 237 8.61 16.89 5.33
C THR A 237 8.35 15.76 4.35
N SER A 238 7.39 15.91 3.45
CA SER A 238 7.07 14.92 2.43
C SER A 238 8.21 14.74 1.43
N PHE A 239 8.85 15.84 1.01
CA PHE A 239 9.96 15.79 0.08
C PHE A 239 11.16 15.04 0.65
N THR A 240 11.56 15.33 1.90
CA THR A 240 12.67 14.61 2.54
C THR A 240 12.39 13.13 2.69
N LEU A 241 11.15 12.74 3.03
CA LEU A 241 10.76 11.34 3.09
C LEU A 241 10.76 10.69 1.71
N LEU A 242 10.21 11.36 0.68
CA LEU A 242 10.21 10.84 -0.70
C LEU A 242 11.61 10.62 -1.24
N VAL A 243 12.55 11.53 -1.00
CA VAL A 243 13.97 11.35 -1.39
C VAL A 243 14.56 10.10 -0.74
N THR A 244 14.29 9.89 0.55
CA THR A 244 14.76 8.68 1.26
C THR A 244 14.15 7.40 0.69
N LEU A 245 12.83 7.40 0.44
CA LEU A 245 12.12 6.24 -0.14
C LEU A 245 12.60 5.94 -1.57
N LEU A 246 12.86 6.97 -2.38
CA LEU A 246 13.41 6.81 -3.73
C LEU A 246 14.84 6.27 -3.70
N ALA A 247 15.67 6.73 -2.77
CA ALA A 247 17.01 6.16 -2.58
C ALA A 247 16.94 4.68 -2.20
N LEU A 248 16.04 4.31 -1.28
CA LEU A 248 15.80 2.91 -0.94
C LEU A 248 15.24 2.10 -2.11
N LEU A 249 14.40 2.70 -2.96
CA LEU A 249 13.88 2.03 -4.15
C LEU A 249 14.98 1.76 -5.20
N MET A 250 15.94 2.68 -5.33
CA MET A 250 17.05 2.55 -6.29
C MET A 250 18.14 1.57 -5.82
N PHE A 251 18.44 1.56 -4.52
CA PHE A 251 19.56 0.81 -3.94
C PHE A 251 19.12 -0.35 -3.04
N GLY A 252 17.83 -0.44 -2.71
CA GLY A 252 17.28 -1.51 -1.89
C GLY A 252 17.06 -2.81 -2.67
N GLY A 253 16.91 -3.90 -1.94
CA GLY A 253 16.64 -5.21 -2.51
C GLY A 253 15.23 -5.35 -3.11
N ALA A 254 15.03 -6.37 -3.93
CA ALA A 254 13.75 -6.67 -4.57
C ALA A 254 12.62 -6.91 -3.56
N THR A 255 12.94 -7.49 -2.41
CA THR A 255 11.98 -7.89 -1.37
C THR A 255 11.16 -6.73 -0.79
N ILE A 256 11.74 -5.51 -0.72
CA ILE A 256 11.06 -4.34 -0.14
C ILE A 256 10.40 -3.44 -1.18
N ARG A 257 10.48 -3.75 -2.47
CA ARG A 257 9.97 -2.86 -3.54
C ARG A 257 8.48 -2.59 -3.43
N GLU A 258 7.68 -3.61 -3.23
CA GLU A 258 6.22 -3.45 -3.12
C GLU A 258 5.84 -2.60 -1.91
N PHE A 259 6.50 -2.82 -0.78
CA PHE A 259 6.38 -1.96 0.41
C PHE A 259 6.71 -0.50 0.10
N LEU A 260 7.80 -0.24 -0.63
CA LEU A 260 8.21 1.12 -1.01
C LEU A 260 7.23 1.79 -1.98
N TYR A 261 6.65 1.04 -2.92
CA TYR A 261 5.61 1.58 -3.80
C TYR A 261 4.40 2.08 -3.01
N VAL A 262 3.93 1.31 -2.03
CA VAL A 262 2.83 1.73 -1.15
C VAL A 262 3.17 3.01 -0.41
N LEU A 263 4.37 3.08 0.19
CA LEU A 263 4.81 4.25 0.94
C LEU A 263 4.93 5.50 0.05
N ILE A 264 5.54 5.39 -1.14
CA ILE A 264 5.70 6.52 -2.05
C ILE A 264 4.33 7.05 -2.51
N ILE A 265 3.45 6.16 -2.96
CA ILE A 265 2.09 6.53 -3.38
C ILE A 265 1.33 7.16 -2.22
N GLY A 266 1.42 6.54 -1.05
CA GLY A 266 0.72 6.97 0.15
C GLY A 266 1.21 8.32 0.68
N VAL A 267 2.51 8.58 0.68
CA VAL A 267 3.07 9.89 1.08
C VAL A 267 2.61 11.00 0.14
N ILE A 268 2.60 10.77 -1.18
CA ILE A 268 2.10 11.74 -2.16
C ILE A 268 0.61 11.99 -1.95
N ALA A 269 -0.20 10.93 -1.80
CA ALA A 269 -1.63 11.05 -1.57
C ALA A 269 -1.93 11.77 -0.25
N GLY A 270 -1.27 11.40 0.85
CA GLY A 270 -1.45 11.96 2.19
C GLY A 270 -1.06 13.45 2.29
N THR A 271 0.01 13.85 1.61
CA THR A 271 0.40 15.28 1.53
C THR A 271 -0.65 16.11 0.81
N TYR A 272 -1.23 15.57 -0.27
CA TYR A 272 -2.32 16.24 -0.96
C TYR A 272 -3.60 16.25 -0.13
N SER A 273 -3.96 15.13 0.50
CA SER A 273 -5.25 14.99 1.20
C SER A 273 -5.32 15.83 2.47
N SER A 274 -4.22 15.97 3.21
CA SER A 274 -4.15 16.82 4.41
C SER A 274 -4.49 18.28 4.10
N ILE A 275 -3.99 18.79 2.96
CA ILE A 275 -4.18 20.17 2.53
C ILE A 275 -5.49 20.35 1.78
N ALA A 276 -5.85 19.46 0.86
CA ALA A 276 -6.94 19.67 -0.09
C ALA A 276 -8.24 18.94 0.30
N ILE A 277 -8.19 17.81 0.97
CA ILE A 277 -9.39 17.02 1.31
C ILE A 277 -9.85 17.32 2.74
N ALA A 278 -8.97 17.14 3.74
CA ALA A 278 -9.33 17.33 5.14
C ALA A 278 -9.85 18.75 5.41
N THR A 279 -9.16 19.76 4.89
CA THR A 279 -9.55 21.16 5.06
C THR A 279 -10.84 21.52 4.31
N GLN A 280 -11.02 21.00 3.07
CA GLN A 280 -12.25 21.30 2.29
C GLN A 280 -13.47 20.61 2.89
N VAL A 281 -13.35 19.38 3.41
CA VAL A 281 -14.42 18.72 4.14
C VAL A 281 -14.81 19.55 5.37
N LEU A 282 -13.83 20.05 6.12
CA LEU A 282 -14.05 20.86 7.30
C LEU A 282 -14.76 22.19 6.95
N VAL A 283 -14.27 22.92 5.94
CA VAL A 283 -14.88 24.19 5.47
C VAL A 283 -16.31 23.96 4.95
N SER A 284 -16.50 22.95 4.10
CA SER A 284 -17.82 22.63 3.53
C SER A 284 -18.84 22.28 4.62
N TRP A 285 -18.40 21.63 5.67
CA TRP A 285 -19.26 21.28 6.80
C TRP A 285 -19.61 22.50 7.65
N GLU A 286 -18.64 23.37 7.94
CA GLU A 286 -18.88 24.59 8.72
C GLU A 286 -19.83 25.54 8.01
N GLN A 287 -19.69 25.69 6.69
CA GLN A 287 -20.59 26.53 5.88
C GLN A 287 -21.96 25.89 5.63
N LYS A 288 -22.24 24.69 6.18
CA LYS A 288 -23.48 23.91 5.91
C LYS A 288 -23.73 23.66 4.43
N SER A 289 -22.69 23.72 3.59
CA SER A 289 -22.80 23.52 2.14
C SER A 289 -22.97 22.08 1.76
N ILE A 290 -22.55 21.12 2.61
CA ILE A 290 -22.73 19.67 2.40
C ILE A 290 -24.21 19.30 2.26
N GLY A 291 -25.12 19.98 2.97
CA GLY A 291 -26.57 19.78 2.84
C GLY A 291 -27.21 20.41 1.59
N ARG A 292 -26.57 21.41 0.94
CA ARG A 292 -27.13 22.06 -0.25
C ARG A 292 -27.01 21.24 -1.52
N PHE A 293 -25.98 20.39 -1.66
CA PHE A 293 -25.85 19.50 -2.81
C PHE A 293 -26.93 18.42 -2.87
N VAL A 294 -27.53 18.07 -1.73
CA VAL A 294 -28.67 17.12 -1.66
C VAL A 294 -29.99 17.80 -1.99
N ASN A 295 -30.15 19.09 -1.64
CA ASN A 295 -31.41 19.85 -1.83
C ASN A 295 -31.50 20.63 -3.15
N SER A 296 -30.46 20.71 -3.96
CA SER A 296 -30.50 21.40 -5.26
C SER A 296 -31.07 20.56 -6.41
N ARG A 297 -31.65 19.40 -6.11
CA ARG A 297 -32.32 18.49 -7.07
C ARG A 297 -33.86 18.42 -6.87
N ASN A 298 -34.45 19.37 -6.15
CA ASN A 298 -35.90 19.53 -6.12
C ASN A 298 -36.30 20.89 -6.72
#